data_85b5ef3cb205b1e44ff355815bd55db1
#
_entry.id   85b5ef3cb205b1e44ff355815bd55db1
#
_cell.length_a   1.000
_cell.length_b   1.000
_cell.length_c   1.000
_cell.angle_alpha   90.00
_cell.angle_beta   90.00
_cell.angle_gamma   90.00
#
_symmetry.space_group_name_H-M   'P 1'
#
loop_
_entity.id
_entity.type
_entity.pdbx_description
1 polymer ?
#
loop_
_entity_poly.entity_id
_entity_poly.type
_entity_poly.pdbx_seq_one_letter_code
_entity_poly.pdbx_strand_id
1 'polypeptide(L)'
;PVFHGTTGPRPPRAWSVSALEVYLGCPFKFYAQHVLRLEEEPDDEEVMDPRRQGQFVHEVFEAFFREWQDAGHREIRADDLPAARALFTTVVDQALTRVPEGEAGLERTRLLGSSAAAGLGEAVFRMEAERPVPVVARLLEHSLDGTFTFSGTDGERQMPIKGRVDRIDLLGDGTFRLIDYKLGWPPDRSRALQLPIYGLCAEQQLRELGRRWTLGEAVYLAFKGPKRVVPLFASDAARDETLTRAQQRMIETLDAIERGEFPPTPDDVYRCDNCSFAAVCRKDYVGDL
;
A
#
# COMPACT_ATOMS: atom_id res chain seq x y z
N PRO A 1 -9.38 33.65 -19.65
CA PRO A 1 -9.77 32.87 -18.50
C PRO A 1 -8.54 32.24 -17.89
N VAL A 2 -8.27 32.57 -16.63
CA VAL A 2 -7.15 31.96 -15.91
C VAL A 2 -7.66 30.58 -15.47
N PHE A 3 -6.96 29.51 -15.83
CA PHE A 3 -7.29 28.16 -15.40
C PHE A 3 -6.74 27.95 -13.99
N HIS A 4 -7.61 28.02 -12.98
CA HIS A 4 -7.23 27.84 -11.58
C HIS A 4 -7.29 26.37 -11.12
N GLY A 5 -7.58 25.43 -12.02
CA GLY A 5 -7.73 24.02 -11.65
C GLY A 5 -8.98 23.72 -10.82
N THR A 6 -10.01 24.56 -10.89
CA THR A 6 -11.28 24.34 -10.17
C THR A 6 -12.39 23.91 -11.11
N THR A 7 -13.21 22.94 -10.68
CA THR A 7 -14.34 22.40 -11.47
C THR A 7 -15.70 22.66 -10.85
N GLY A 8 -15.75 23.37 -9.74
CA GLY A 8 -16.94 23.51 -8.90
C GLY A 8 -17.16 22.32 -7.96
N PRO A 9 -18.09 22.48 -6.98
CA PRO A 9 -18.34 21.49 -5.93
C PRO A 9 -18.72 20.11 -6.48
N ARG A 10 -18.27 19.07 -5.81
CA ARG A 10 -18.51 17.67 -6.19
C ARG A 10 -19.21 16.94 -5.04
N PRO A 11 -20.09 15.98 -5.34
CA PRO A 11 -20.72 15.19 -4.29
C PRO A 11 -19.69 14.29 -3.59
N PRO A 12 -19.86 14.07 -2.28
CA PRO A 12 -19.05 13.10 -1.55
C PRO A 12 -19.17 11.70 -2.16
N ARG A 13 -18.04 11.00 -2.24
CA ARG A 13 -18.00 9.59 -2.68
C ARG A 13 -16.87 8.83 -1.99
N ALA A 14 -16.99 7.51 -1.99
CA ALA A 14 -15.90 6.66 -1.49
C ALA A 14 -14.69 6.71 -2.42
N TRP A 15 -13.53 6.96 -1.83
CA TRP A 15 -12.25 6.92 -2.52
C TRP A 15 -11.35 5.85 -1.91
N SER A 16 -10.49 5.26 -2.72
CA SER A 16 -9.39 4.46 -2.19
C SER A 16 -8.32 5.40 -1.59
N VAL A 17 -7.66 4.96 -0.55
CA VAL A 17 -6.56 5.75 0.04
C VAL A 17 -5.43 5.99 -0.96
N SER A 18 -5.15 5.01 -1.83
CA SER A 18 -4.19 5.17 -2.93
C SER A 18 -4.58 6.27 -3.92
N ALA A 19 -5.88 6.43 -4.22
CA ALA A 19 -6.34 7.56 -5.05
C ALA A 19 -6.10 8.91 -4.36
N LEU A 20 -6.30 8.99 -3.03
CA LEU A 20 -5.99 10.21 -2.28
C LEU A 20 -4.49 10.51 -2.28
N GLU A 21 -3.63 9.50 -2.24
CA GLU A 21 -2.17 9.67 -2.40
C GLU A 21 -1.81 10.19 -3.81
N VAL A 22 -2.53 9.79 -4.85
CA VAL A 22 -2.38 10.41 -6.20
C VAL A 22 -2.72 11.88 -6.17
N TYR A 23 -3.81 12.28 -5.47
CA TYR A 23 -4.18 13.68 -5.31
C TYR A 23 -3.08 14.49 -4.60
N LEU A 24 -2.55 13.95 -3.50
CA LEU A 24 -1.45 14.57 -2.75
C LEU A 24 -0.16 14.69 -3.57
N GLY A 25 0.06 13.77 -4.50
CA GLY A 25 1.17 13.83 -5.43
C GLY A 25 0.99 14.88 -6.53
N CYS A 26 -0.22 14.98 -7.09
CA CYS A 26 -0.62 16.01 -8.03
C CYS A 26 -2.15 16.03 -8.19
N PRO A 27 -2.84 17.09 -7.75
CA PRO A 27 -4.31 17.18 -7.87
C PRO A 27 -4.80 17.06 -9.32
N PHE A 28 -4.07 17.62 -10.29
CA PHE A 28 -4.43 17.48 -11.71
C PHE A 28 -4.29 16.02 -12.18
N LYS A 29 -3.24 15.30 -11.78
CA LYS A 29 -3.07 13.87 -12.13
C LYS A 29 -4.26 13.07 -11.59
N PHE A 30 -4.65 13.30 -10.35
CA PHE A 30 -5.84 12.69 -9.77
C PHE A 30 -7.10 13.00 -10.60
N TYR A 31 -7.30 14.25 -11.00
CA TYR A 31 -8.43 14.67 -11.82
C TYR A 31 -8.48 13.93 -13.15
N ALA A 32 -7.35 13.89 -13.85
CA ALA A 32 -7.23 13.18 -15.13
C ALA A 32 -7.57 11.69 -14.97
N GLN A 33 -6.96 11.03 -14.01
CA GLN A 33 -7.04 9.59 -13.83
C GLN A 33 -8.37 9.15 -13.20
N HIS A 34 -8.83 9.80 -12.13
CA HIS A 34 -9.96 9.32 -11.31
C HIS A 34 -11.28 10.03 -11.59
N VAL A 35 -11.23 11.24 -12.15
CA VAL A 35 -12.44 12.03 -12.44
C VAL A 35 -12.78 11.96 -13.94
N LEU A 36 -11.82 12.28 -14.80
CA LEU A 36 -11.99 12.19 -16.27
C LEU A 36 -11.86 10.75 -16.77
N ARG A 37 -11.20 9.87 -16.01
CA ARG A 37 -10.95 8.46 -16.35
C ARG A 37 -10.16 8.34 -17.66
N LEU A 38 -9.17 9.21 -17.83
CA LEU A 38 -8.23 9.08 -18.93
C LEU A 38 -7.36 7.85 -18.65
N GLU A 39 -7.22 7.00 -19.63
CA GLU A 39 -6.36 5.83 -19.56
C GLU A 39 -4.91 6.25 -19.86
N GLU A 40 -3.98 5.65 -19.16
CA GLU A 40 -2.56 5.75 -19.49
C GLU A 40 -2.32 4.91 -20.75
N GLU A 41 -1.55 5.42 -21.72
CA GLU A 41 -1.16 4.58 -22.87
C GLU A 41 -0.38 3.37 -22.36
N PRO A 42 -0.77 2.14 -22.77
CA PRO A 42 0.00 0.96 -22.43
C PRO A 42 1.41 1.10 -23.03
N ASP A 43 2.44 0.85 -22.23
CA ASP A 43 3.77 0.64 -22.79
C ASP A 43 3.73 -0.64 -23.64
N ASP A 44 4.11 -0.52 -24.93
CA ASP A 44 4.18 -1.63 -25.89
C ASP A 44 5.34 -2.65 -25.59
N GLU A 45 5.88 -2.63 -24.38
CA GLU A 45 6.97 -3.53 -24.00
C GLU A 45 6.43 -4.94 -23.69
N GLU A 46 7.08 -5.95 -24.27
CA GLU A 46 6.81 -7.38 -24.05
C GLU A 46 7.05 -7.88 -22.62
N VAL A 47 7.45 -7.01 -21.69
CA VAL A 47 7.78 -7.32 -20.31
C VAL A 47 6.60 -6.97 -19.40
N MET A 48 6.33 -7.82 -18.41
CA MET A 48 5.30 -7.58 -17.40
C MET A 48 5.47 -6.17 -16.80
N ASP A 49 4.46 -5.32 -16.98
CA ASP A 49 4.51 -3.96 -16.46
C ASP A 49 4.66 -3.94 -14.93
N PRO A 50 5.24 -2.88 -14.34
CA PRO A 50 5.52 -2.82 -12.90
C PRO A 50 4.29 -3.05 -12.01
N ARG A 51 3.09 -2.70 -12.50
CA ARG A 51 1.83 -2.88 -11.77
C ARG A 51 1.43 -4.36 -11.71
N ARG A 52 1.43 -5.04 -12.86
CA ARG A 52 1.16 -6.49 -12.94
C ARG A 52 2.19 -7.28 -12.15
N GLN A 53 3.45 -6.87 -12.22
CA GLN A 53 4.53 -7.46 -11.46
C GLN A 53 4.33 -7.32 -9.95
N GLY A 54 3.91 -6.12 -9.47
CA GLY A 54 3.53 -5.90 -8.08
C GLY A 54 2.39 -6.81 -7.65
N GLN A 55 1.32 -6.87 -8.46
CA GLN A 55 0.17 -7.73 -8.19
C GLN A 55 0.57 -9.21 -8.10
N PHE A 56 1.40 -9.70 -9.03
CA PHE A 56 1.89 -11.07 -9.01
C PHE A 56 2.65 -11.41 -7.72
N VAL A 57 3.51 -10.51 -7.26
CA VAL A 57 4.25 -10.69 -5.99
C VAL A 57 3.30 -10.76 -4.79
N HIS A 58 2.27 -9.90 -4.74
CA HIS A 58 1.25 -9.94 -3.68
C HIS A 58 0.48 -11.27 -3.70
N GLU A 59 0.04 -11.73 -4.87
CA GLU A 59 -0.65 -13.03 -5.03
C GLU A 59 0.20 -14.21 -4.54
N VAL A 60 1.50 -14.19 -4.81
CA VAL A 60 2.43 -15.24 -4.36
C VAL A 60 2.58 -15.22 -2.84
N PHE A 61 2.75 -14.06 -2.21
CA PHE A 61 2.84 -13.99 -0.75
C PHE A 61 1.52 -14.32 -0.07
N GLU A 62 0.40 -13.88 -0.64
CA GLU A 62 -0.93 -14.28 -0.15
C GLU A 62 -1.09 -15.81 -0.17
N ALA A 63 -0.81 -16.47 -1.31
CA ALA A 63 -0.89 -17.91 -1.44
C ALA A 63 0.02 -18.64 -0.43
N PHE A 64 1.27 -18.18 -0.30
CA PHE A 64 2.21 -18.74 0.66
C PHE A 64 1.70 -18.66 2.11
N PHE A 65 1.28 -17.49 2.56
CA PHE A 65 0.82 -17.35 3.95
C PHE A 65 -0.52 -18.05 4.20
N ARG A 66 -1.36 -18.21 3.18
CA ARG A 66 -2.58 -19.01 3.26
C ARG A 66 -2.24 -20.49 3.46
N GLU A 67 -1.41 -21.06 2.61
CA GLU A 67 -0.98 -22.46 2.73
C GLU A 67 -0.22 -22.72 4.02
N TRP A 68 0.61 -21.77 4.47
CA TRP A 68 1.31 -21.84 5.75
C TRP A 68 0.35 -21.96 6.94
N GLN A 69 -0.71 -21.16 6.94
CA GLN A 69 -1.74 -21.21 7.97
C GLN A 69 -2.59 -22.48 7.90
N ASP A 70 -2.97 -22.90 6.70
CA ASP A 70 -3.77 -24.10 6.47
C ASP A 70 -3.04 -25.37 6.90
N ALA A 71 -1.71 -25.38 6.83
CA ALA A 71 -0.85 -26.42 7.39
C ALA A 71 -0.72 -26.36 8.92
N GLY A 72 -1.39 -25.43 9.60
CA GLY A 72 -1.40 -25.27 11.05
C GLY A 72 -0.25 -24.46 11.62
N HIS A 73 0.59 -23.88 10.75
CA HIS A 73 1.67 -22.99 11.18
C HIS A 73 1.17 -21.57 11.45
N ARG A 74 1.85 -20.84 12.32
CA ARG A 74 1.52 -19.44 12.68
C ARG A 74 2.67 -18.51 12.36
N GLU A 75 3.50 -18.15 13.35
CA GLU A 75 4.74 -17.40 13.12
C GLU A 75 5.76 -18.25 12.35
N ILE A 76 6.73 -17.60 11.75
CA ILE A 76 7.91 -18.25 11.16
C ILE A 76 9.10 -17.97 12.08
N ARG A 77 9.61 -19.01 12.73
CA ARG A 77 10.80 -18.96 13.59
C ARG A 77 12.04 -19.42 12.80
N ALA A 78 13.21 -19.22 13.38
CA ALA A 78 14.45 -19.66 12.74
C ALA A 78 14.45 -21.15 12.36
N ASP A 79 13.87 -21.99 13.18
CA ASP A 79 13.77 -23.45 12.95
C ASP A 79 12.77 -23.80 11.83
N ASP A 80 11.82 -22.90 11.54
CA ASP A 80 10.81 -23.09 10.49
C ASP A 80 11.32 -22.68 9.09
N LEU A 81 12.45 -21.97 9.02
CA LEU A 81 12.96 -21.44 7.75
C LEU A 81 13.12 -22.47 6.63
N PRO A 82 13.63 -23.71 6.89
CA PRO A 82 13.71 -24.72 5.86
C PRO A 82 12.35 -25.11 5.29
N ALA A 83 11.35 -25.29 6.14
CA ALA A 83 9.98 -25.63 5.75
C ALA A 83 9.31 -24.47 4.99
N ALA A 84 9.48 -23.23 5.48
CA ALA A 84 8.95 -22.03 4.82
C ALA A 84 9.53 -21.85 3.42
N ARG A 85 10.84 -22.03 3.24
CA ARG A 85 11.49 -21.96 1.93
C ARG A 85 11.01 -23.04 0.97
N ALA A 86 10.85 -24.27 1.46
CA ALA A 86 10.34 -25.38 0.65
C ALA A 86 8.92 -25.12 0.16
N LEU A 87 8.02 -24.71 1.06
CA LEU A 87 6.65 -24.35 0.72
C LEU A 87 6.61 -23.16 -0.26
N PHE A 88 7.39 -22.12 0.00
CA PHE A 88 7.44 -20.94 -0.88
C PHE A 88 7.91 -21.30 -2.28
N THR A 89 8.89 -22.19 -2.40
CA THR A 89 9.33 -22.68 -3.72
C THR A 89 8.20 -23.36 -4.46
N THR A 90 7.41 -24.21 -3.78
CA THR A 90 6.25 -24.88 -4.38
C THR A 90 5.21 -23.86 -4.84
N VAL A 91 4.87 -22.89 -4.00
CA VAL A 91 3.89 -21.83 -4.32
C VAL A 91 4.36 -21.00 -5.52
N VAL A 92 5.65 -20.61 -5.54
CA VAL A 92 6.24 -19.86 -6.67
C VAL A 92 6.16 -20.68 -7.96
N ASP A 93 6.58 -21.93 -7.94
CA ASP A 93 6.58 -22.78 -9.13
C ASP A 93 5.14 -23.00 -9.67
N GLN A 94 4.14 -23.11 -8.79
CA GLN A 94 2.72 -23.16 -9.16
C GLN A 94 2.25 -21.83 -9.76
N ALA A 95 2.58 -20.70 -9.16
CA ALA A 95 2.18 -19.38 -9.65
C ALA A 95 2.76 -19.07 -11.03
N LEU A 96 4.02 -19.48 -11.27
CA LEU A 96 4.72 -19.27 -12.54
C LEU A 96 4.10 -20.01 -13.73
N THR A 97 3.28 -21.04 -13.50
CA THR A 97 2.56 -21.72 -14.61
C THR A 97 1.59 -20.80 -15.36
N ARG A 98 1.24 -19.64 -14.76
CA ARG A 98 0.36 -18.62 -15.35
C ARG A 98 1.12 -17.44 -15.95
N VAL A 99 2.44 -17.43 -15.83
CA VAL A 99 3.32 -16.39 -16.36
C VAL A 99 3.87 -16.84 -17.71
N PRO A 100 4.00 -15.95 -18.72
CA PRO A 100 4.62 -16.30 -19.99
C PRO A 100 6.03 -16.87 -19.79
N GLU A 101 6.38 -17.87 -20.62
CA GLU A 101 7.64 -18.62 -20.47
C GLU A 101 8.88 -17.72 -20.49
N GLY A 102 8.87 -16.67 -21.32
CA GLY A 102 9.97 -15.70 -21.41
C GLY A 102 10.20 -14.87 -20.14
N GLU A 103 9.16 -14.71 -19.30
CA GLU A 103 9.20 -13.92 -18.07
C GLU A 103 9.36 -14.78 -16.81
N ALA A 104 8.90 -16.04 -16.87
CA ALA A 104 8.85 -16.93 -15.71
C ALA A 104 10.22 -17.13 -15.02
N GLY A 105 11.29 -17.23 -15.79
CA GLY A 105 12.65 -17.39 -15.25
C GLY A 105 13.11 -16.16 -14.48
N LEU A 106 12.77 -14.95 -14.93
CA LEU A 106 13.11 -13.69 -14.27
C LEU A 106 12.31 -13.54 -12.97
N GLU A 107 11.00 -13.79 -13.00
CA GLU A 107 10.15 -13.72 -11.81
C GLU A 107 10.52 -14.78 -10.77
N ARG A 108 10.87 -16.00 -11.22
CA ARG A 108 11.40 -17.05 -10.34
C ARG A 108 12.67 -16.59 -9.60
N THR A 109 13.61 -16.01 -10.34
CA THR A 109 14.86 -15.49 -9.75
C THR A 109 14.59 -14.34 -8.79
N ARG A 110 13.65 -13.47 -9.12
CA ARG A 110 13.23 -12.38 -8.23
C ARG A 110 12.68 -12.89 -6.90
N LEU A 111 11.79 -13.87 -6.94
CA LEU A 111 11.12 -14.41 -5.76
C LEU A 111 12.02 -15.31 -4.92
N LEU A 112 12.72 -16.25 -5.54
CA LEU A 112 13.53 -17.26 -4.86
C LEU A 112 15.00 -16.85 -4.68
N GLY A 113 15.49 -15.95 -5.53
CA GLY A 113 16.89 -15.56 -5.56
C GLY A 113 17.73 -16.42 -6.50
N SER A 114 19.02 -16.22 -6.44
CA SER A 114 20.05 -16.94 -7.17
C SER A 114 21.24 -17.25 -6.27
N SER A 115 22.25 -17.89 -6.80
CA SER A 115 23.52 -18.11 -6.08
C SER A 115 24.24 -16.80 -5.68
N ALA A 116 23.93 -15.69 -6.38
CA ALA A 116 24.56 -14.38 -6.16
C ALA A 116 23.73 -13.42 -5.29
N ALA A 117 22.40 -13.60 -5.22
CA ALA A 117 21.51 -12.68 -4.53
C ALA A 117 20.30 -13.37 -3.92
N ALA A 118 19.93 -12.96 -2.70
CA ALA A 118 18.72 -13.42 -2.03
C ALA A 118 17.47 -12.90 -2.74
N GLY A 119 16.44 -13.75 -2.87
CA GLY A 119 15.14 -13.39 -3.42
C GLY A 119 14.25 -12.64 -2.42
N LEU A 120 13.07 -12.24 -2.90
CA LEU A 120 12.09 -11.52 -2.09
C LEU A 120 11.60 -12.37 -0.91
N GLY A 121 11.38 -13.67 -1.10
CA GLY A 121 10.99 -14.59 -0.06
C GLY A 121 11.95 -14.61 1.13
N GLU A 122 13.26 -14.62 0.86
CA GLU A 122 14.26 -14.62 1.91
C GLU A 122 14.21 -13.33 2.76
N ALA A 123 13.92 -12.17 2.16
CA ALA A 123 13.77 -10.92 2.91
C ALA A 123 12.59 -10.98 3.89
N VAL A 124 11.46 -11.56 3.44
CA VAL A 124 10.27 -11.76 4.29
C VAL A 124 10.56 -12.75 5.41
N PHE A 125 11.16 -13.90 5.10
CA PHE A 125 11.45 -14.94 6.10
C PHE A 125 12.43 -14.48 7.17
N ARG A 126 13.46 -13.71 6.79
CA ARG A 126 14.37 -13.10 7.78
C ARG A 126 13.63 -12.13 8.70
N MET A 127 12.78 -11.27 8.16
CA MET A 127 11.97 -10.36 8.97
C MET A 127 11.12 -11.14 9.98
N GLU A 128 10.45 -12.21 9.54
CA GLU A 128 9.64 -13.05 10.42
C GLU A 128 10.48 -13.70 11.51
N ALA A 129 11.61 -14.33 11.15
CA ALA A 129 12.46 -15.07 12.06
C ALA A 129 13.24 -14.18 13.05
N GLU A 130 13.59 -12.96 12.65
CA GLU A 130 14.26 -11.97 13.51
C GLU A 130 13.30 -11.31 14.51
N ARG A 131 12.00 -11.36 14.23
CA ARG A 131 10.94 -10.75 15.04
C ARG A 131 9.82 -11.75 15.33
N PRO A 132 10.11 -12.82 16.07
CA PRO A 132 9.15 -13.91 16.33
C PRO A 132 8.09 -13.43 17.32
N VAL A 133 7.07 -12.75 16.82
CA VAL A 133 5.89 -12.38 17.61
C VAL A 133 4.84 -13.48 17.45
N PRO A 134 4.26 -14.00 18.53
CA PRO A 134 3.20 -14.99 18.42
C PRO A 134 2.01 -14.47 17.63
N VAL A 135 1.79 -15.03 16.45
CA VAL A 135 0.66 -14.69 15.59
C VAL A 135 -0.53 -15.57 15.96
N VAL A 136 -1.63 -14.95 16.36
CA VAL A 136 -2.89 -15.64 16.68
C VAL A 136 -3.65 -15.97 15.38
N ALA A 137 -3.73 -15.00 14.47
CA ALA A 137 -4.35 -15.14 13.16
C ALA A 137 -3.75 -14.15 12.17
N ARG A 138 -3.84 -14.47 10.88
CA ARG A 138 -3.54 -13.55 9.77
C ARG A 138 -4.78 -13.31 8.94
N LEU A 139 -4.97 -12.07 8.55
CA LEU A 139 -5.92 -11.66 7.54
C LEU A 139 -5.11 -11.27 6.31
N LEU A 140 -5.36 -11.93 5.19
CA LEU A 140 -4.64 -11.74 3.94
C LEU A 140 -5.57 -11.05 2.94
N GLU A 141 -5.05 -10.10 2.16
CA GLU A 141 -5.82 -9.32 1.18
C GLU A 141 -7.14 -8.80 1.78
N HIS A 142 -7.06 -8.29 3.01
CA HIS A 142 -8.22 -7.97 3.81
C HIS A 142 -8.88 -6.68 3.33
N SER A 143 -10.19 -6.75 3.01
CA SER A 143 -10.98 -5.58 2.60
C SER A 143 -11.30 -4.68 3.78
N LEU A 144 -11.06 -3.38 3.58
CA LEU A 144 -11.41 -2.29 4.50
C LEU A 144 -12.50 -1.39 3.90
N ASP A 145 -13.42 -1.97 3.12
CA ASP A 145 -14.54 -1.22 2.54
C ASP A 145 -15.58 -0.93 3.62
N GLY A 146 -15.91 0.34 3.83
CA GLY A 146 -16.87 0.75 4.85
C GLY A 146 -16.87 2.24 5.12
N THR A 147 -17.67 2.66 6.10
CA THR A 147 -17.68 4.02 6.64
C THR A 147 -16.96 4.02 7.98
N PHE A 148 -15.93 4.83 8.08
CA PHE A 148 -15.07 4.92 9.25
C PHE A 148 -15.07 6.33 9.83
N THR A 149 -14.82 6.42 11.14
CA THR A 149 -14.75 7.69 11.87
C THR A 149 -13.30 8.15 11.97
N PHE A 150 -13.05 9.39 11.60
CA PHE A 150 -11.74 10.03 11.68
C PHE A 150 -11.84 11.34 12.46
N SER A 151 -10.80 11.63 13.24
CA SER A 151 -10.71 12.85 14.03
C SER A 151 -9.92 13.91 13.26
N GLY A 152 -10.53 15.07 13.03
CA GLY A 152 -9.91 16.27 12.47
C GLY A 152 -9.91 17.43 13.44
N THR A 153 -9.39 18.57 13.03
CA THR A 153 -9.37 19.81 13.82
C THR A 153 -10.78 20.30 14.17
N ASP A 154 -11.76 20.06 13.28
CA ASP A 154 -13.14 20.50 13.42
C ASP A 154 -14.06 19.44 14.06
N GLY A 155 -13.47 18.37 14.61
CA GLY A 155 -14.18 17.26 15.25
C GLY A 155 -14.13 15.96 14.48
N GLU A 156 -15.02 15.03 14.85
CA GLU A 156 -15.11 13.72 14.21
C GLU A 156 -15.92 13.79 12.90
N ARG A 157 -15.45 13.08 11.89
CA ARG A 157 -16.08 12.98 10.58
C ARG A 157 -16.16 11.52 10.13
N GLN A 158 -17.34 11.10 9.72
CA GLN A 158 -17.54 9.80 9.09
C GLN A 158 -17.31 9.88 7.59
N MET A 159 -16.46 8.98 7.06
CA MET A 159 -16.09 8.98 5.66
C MET A 159 -16.09 7.57 5.08
N PRO A 160 -16.64 7.39 3.87
CA PRO A 160 -16.58 6.11 3.18
C PRO A 160 -15.19 5.90 2.58
N ILE A 161 -14.52 4.82 3.01
CA ILE A 161 -13.21 4.41 2.52
C ILE A 161 -13.34 3.08 1.78
N LYS A 162 -12.55 2.94 0.72
CA LYS A 162 -12.30 1.68 0.03
C LYS A 162 -10.83 1.35 0.12
N GLY A 163 -10.52 0.13 0.51
CA GLY A 163 -9.14 -0.30 0.62
C GLY A 163 -8.98 -1.78 0.80
N ARG A 164 -7.76 -2.23 0.56
CA ARG A 164 -7.34 -3.60 0.81
C ARG A 164 -5.96 -3.57 1.44
N VAL A 165 -5.78 -4.33 2.50
CA VAL A 165 -4.50 -4.50 3.19
C VAL A 165 -3.92 -5.84 2.77
N ASP A 166 -2.67 -5.85 2.34
CA ASP A 166 -2.00 -7.08 1.91
C ASP A 166 -1.97 -8.11 3.04
N ARG A 167 -1.63 -7.66 4.26
CA ARG A 167 -1.55 -8.55 5.42
C ARG A 167 -1.76 -7.84 6.75
N ILE A 168 -2.61 -8.41 7.61
CA ILE A 168 -2.78 -8.04 9.01
C ILE A 168 -2.44 -9.27 9.87
N ASP A 169 -1.46 -9.15 10.75
CA ASP A 169 -1.14 -10.16 11.75
C ASP A 169 -1.76 -9.76 13.09
N LEU A 170 -2.66 -10.55 13.61
CA LEU A 170 -3.21 -10.43 14.96
C LEU A 170 -2.27 -11.10 15.95
N LEU A 171 -1.79 -10.36 16.96
CA LEU A 171 -0.74 -10.80 17.85
C LEU A 171 -1.29 -11.24 19.22
N GLY A 172 -0.53 -12.07 19.93
CA GLY A 172 -0.97 -12.64 21.21
C GLY A 172 -1.10 -11.65 22.37
N ASP A 173 -0.54 -10.45 22.22
CA ASP A 173 -0.60 -9.35 23.20
C ASP A 173 -1.81 -8.42 23.04
N GLY A 174 -2.69 -8.70 22.08
CA GLY A 174 -3.85 -7.85 21.76
C GLY A 174 -3.54 -6.69 20.83
N THR A 175 -2.34 -6.66 20.24
CA THR A 175 -2.02 -5.73 19.15
C THR A 175 -2.12 -6.41 17.79
N PHE A 176 -2.12 -5.60 16.74
CA PHE A 176 -1.96 -6.11 15.37
C PHE A 176 -0.86 -5.38 14.61
N ARG A 177 -0.30 -6.08 13.63
CA ARG A 177 0.73 -5.57 12.73
C ARG A 177 0.17 -5.49 11.31
N LEU A 178 0.31 -4.33 10.66
CA LEU A 178 0.04 -4.16 9.23
C LEU A 178 1.32 -4.33 8.43
N ILE A 179 1.23 -5.06 7.33
CA ILE A 179 2.33 -5.25 6.38
C ILE A 179 1.81 -4.93 4.99
N ASP A 180 2.56 -4.09 4.28
CA ASP A 180 2.32 -3.73 2.89
C ASP A 180 3.59 -3.98 2.07
N TYR A 181 3.47 -4.76 0.99
CA TYR A 181 4.58 -5.14 0.14
C TYR A 181 4.79 -4.11 -0.97
N LYS A 182 5.97 -3.52 -1.04
CA LYS A 182 6.34 -2.54 -2.08
C LYS A 182 7.46 -3.09 -2.97
N LEU A 183 7.14 -3.44 -4.20
CA LEU A 183 8.12 -3.95 -5.16
C LEU A 183 9.20 -2.91 -5.49
N GLY A 184 8.87 -1.64 -5.37
CA GLY A 184 9.76 -0.49 -5.53
C GLY A 184 10.41 -0.03 -4.23
N TRP A 185 10.73 1.27 -4.22
CA TRP A 185 11.18 2.00 -3.04
C TRP A 185 10.04 2.17 -2.04
N PRO A 186 10.34 2.23 -0.72
CA PRO A 186 9.31 2.52 0.26
C PRO A 186 8.77 3.95 0.05
N PRO A 187 7.46 4.17 0.31
CA PRO A 187 6.90 5.51 0.31
C PRO A 187 7.59 6.42 1.35
N ASP A 188 7.58 7.72 1.11
CA ASP A 188 7.95 8.69 2.13
C ASP A 188 6.96 8.60 3.29
N ARG A 189 7.47 8.18 4.46
CA ARG A 189 6.65 7.96 5.66
C ARG A 189 5.95 9.22 6.15
N SER A 190 6.53 10.39 5.92
CA SER A 190 5.94 11.67 6.30
C SER A 190 4.72 12.03 5.45
N ARG A 191 4.60 11.45 4.27
CA ARG A 191 3.55 11.72 3.27
C ARG A 191 2.58 10.56 3.07
N ALA A 192 2.94 9.36 3.50
CA ALA A 192 2.14 8.17 3.31
C ALA A 192 0.80 8.27 4.05
N LEU A 193 -0.29 7.94 3.36
CA LEU A 193 -1.63 7.81 3.94
C LEU A 193 -2.04 6.35 4.12
N GLN A 194 -1.61 5.47 3.24
CA GLN A 194 -2.14 4.11 3.12
C GLN A 194 -2.08 3.35 4.46
N LEU A 195 -0.90 3.09 4.99
CA LEU A 195 -0.77 2.33 6.24
C LEU A 195 -1.39 3.00 7.46
N PRO A 196 -1.23 4.33 7.69
CA PRO A 196 -1.87 5.00 8.83
C PRO A 196 -3.40 4.89 8.79
N ILE A 197 -4.00 5.18 7.65
CA ILE A 197 -5.46 5.16 7.49
C ILE A 197 -6.00 3.74 7.55
N TYR A 198 -5.32 2.77 6.91
CA TYR A 198 -5.71 1.37 6.99
C TYR A 198 -5.59 0.82 8.42
N GLY A 199 -4.60 1.29 9.20
CA GLY A 199 -4.49 0.94 10.62
C GLY A 199 -5.72 1.37 11.42
N LEU A 200 -6.16 2.61 11.24
CA LEU A 200 -7.35 3.14 11.88
C LEU A 200 -8.65 2.43 11.44
N CYS A 201 -8.78 2.16 10.14
CA CYS A 201 -9.92 1.42 9.62
C CYS A 201 -9.97 -0.02 10.16
N ALA A 202 -8.83 -0.72 10.16
CA ALA A 202 -8.73 -2.08 10.68
C ALA A 202 -9.05 -2.14 12.17
N GLU A 203 -8.59 -1.17 12.97
CA GLU A 203 -8.89 -1.11 14.40
C GLU A 203 -10.40 -0.92 14.65
N GLN A 204 -11.06 -0.04 13.90
CA GLN A 204 -12.50 0.18 14.00
C GLN A 204 -13.28 -1.07 13.59
N GLN A 205 -12.95 -1.68 12.46
CA GLN A 205 -13.61 -2.87 11.95
C GLN A 205 -13.45 -4.08 12.88
N LEU A 206 -12.25 -4.30 13.44
CA LEU A 206 -12.01 -5.37 14.41
C LEU A 206 -12.79 -5.14 15.71
N ARG A 207 -12.96 -3.88 16.14
CA ARG A 207 -13.76 -3.51 17.31
C ARG A 207 -15.24 -3.80 17.10
N GLU A 208 -15.79 -3.50 15.92
CA GLU A 208 -17.18 -3.83 15.56
C GLU A 208 -17.45 -5.34 15.59
N LEU A 209 -16.44 -6.14 15.25
CA LEU A 209 -16.50 -7.60 15.36
C LEU A 209 -16.34 -8.11 16.82
N GLY A 210 -16.38 -7.22 17.82
CA GLY A 210 -16.24 -7.55 19.25
C GLY A 210 -14.80 -7.88 19.67
N ARG A 211 -13.81 -7.56 18.83
CA ARG A 211 -12.39 -7.83 19.08
C ARG A 211 -11.64 -6.53 19.37
N ARG A 212 -11.10 -6.42 20.57
CA ARG A 212 -10.30 -5.25 20.98
C ARG A 212 -8.83 -5.45 20.61
N TRP A 213 -8.51 -5.15 19.36
CA TRP A 213 -7.15 -5.14 18.84
C TRP A 213 -6.74 -3.70 18.58
N THR A 214 -5.49 -3.36 18.91
CA THR A 214 -4.92 -2.02 18.67
C THR A 214 -3.75 -2.12 17.70
N LEU A 215 -3.54 -1.07 16.90
CA LEU A 215 -2.41 -1.00 15.97
C LEU A 215 -1.10 -0.92 16.76
N GLY A 216 -0.32 -1.99 16.77
CA GLY A 216 1.00 -2.05 17.39
C GLY A 216 2.13 -1.71 16.43
N GLU A 217 2.04 -2.16 15.18
CA GLU A 217 3.06 -1.96 14.17
C GLU A 217 2.46 -1.78 12.77
N ALA A 218 3.07 -0.93 11.97
CA ALA A 218 2.79 -0.81 10.54
C ALA A 218 4.12 -0.75 9.77
N VAL A 219 4.28 -1.59 8.75
CA VAL A 219 5.56 -1.82 8.08
C VAL A 219 5.39 -1.88 6.57
N TYR A 220 6.23 -1.14 5.86
CA TYR A 220 6.48 -1.40 4.45
C TYR A 220 7.59 -2.44 4.30
N LEU A 221 7.32 -3.51 3.55
CA LEU A 221 8.34 -4.41 3.04
C LEU A 221 8.75 -3.97 1.63
N ALA A 222 9.80 -3.16 1.55
CA ALA A 222 10.29 -2.59 0.30
C ALA A 222 11.40 -3.47 -0.29
N PHE A 223 11.25 -3.85 -1.55
CA PHE A 223 12.22 -4.71 -2.22
C PHE A 223 13.32 -3.94 -2.94
N LYS A 224 13.21 -2.61 -3.04
CA LYS A 224 14.28 -1.71 -3.44
C LYS A 224 14.74 -0.86 -2.25
N GLY A 225 15.98 -0.40 -2.31
CA GLY A 225 16.59 0.42 -1.27
C GLY A 225 17.42 -0.36 -0.24
N PRO A 226 18.14 0.36 0.63
CA PRO A 226 19.08 -0.22 1.57
C PRO A 226 18.41 -0.93 2.75
N LYS A 227 17.18 -0.54 3.09
CA LYS A 227 16.38 -1.14 4.16
C LYS A 227 15.17 -1.82 3.58
N ARG A 228 15.04 -3.12 3.81
CA ARG A 228 13.89 -3.92 3.37
C ARG A 228 12.67 -3.71 4.25
N VAL A 229 12.88 -3.65 5.56
CA VAL A 229 11.83 -3.41 6.55
C VAL A 229 11.85 -1.93 6.92
N VAL A 230 10.77 -1.24 6.62
CA VAL A 230 10.62 0.20 6.87
C VAL A 230 9.40 0.42 7.77
N PRO A 231 9.62 0.49 9.11
CA PRO A 231 8.52 0.76 10.02
C PRO A 231 8.00 2.19 9.82
N LEU A 232 6.68 2.31 9.84
CA LEU A 232 6.00 3.60 9.69
C LEU A 232 6.30 4.54 10.86
N PHE A 233 6.36 4.00 12.06
CA PHE A 233 6.68 4.70 13.31
C PHE A 233 7.65 3.87 14.17
N ALA A 234 8.37 4.53 15.07
CA ALA A 234 9.41 3.91 15.89
C ALA A 234 8.99 3.74 17.38
N SER A 235 7.89 4.37 17.81
CA SER A 235 7.37 4.35 19.18
C SER A 235 5.88 4.64 19.19
N ASP A 236 5.20 4.38 20.33
CA ASP A 236 3.78 4.69 20.49
C ASP A 236 3.47 6.18 20.34
N ALA A 237 4.30 7.05 20.88
CA ALA A 237 4.14 8.50 20.71
C ALA A 237 4.25 8.91 19.23
N ALA A 238 5.21 8.35 18.49
CA ALA A 238 5.37 8.59 17.06
C ALA A 238 4.21 7.99 16.25
N ARG A 239 3.63 6.85 16.71
CA ARG A 239 2.42 6.29 16.13
C ARG A 239 1.26 7.27 16.20
N ASP A 240 0.95 7.77 17.38
CA ASP A 240 -0.20 8.64 17.63
C ASP A 240 -0.08 9.95 16.84
N GLU A 241 1.12 10.55 16.79
CA GLU A 241 1.41 11.70 15.94
C GLU A 241 1.21 11.40 14.44
N THR A 242 1.71 10.24 13.99
CA THR A 242 1.60 9.82 12.58
C THR A 242 0.15 9.59 12.17
N LEU A 243 -0.64 8.92 13.03
CA LEU A 243 -2.07 8.68 12.78
C LEU A 243 -2.86 9.99 12.76
N THR A 244 -2.61 10.90 13.71
CA THR A 244 -3.27 12.21 13.76
C THR A 244 -2.98 13.02 12.50
N ARG A 245 -1.72 13.11 12.09
CA ARG A 245 -1.31 13.83 10.88
C ARG A 245 -1.94 13.24 9.62
N ALA A 246 -1.98 11.91 9.51
CA ALA A 246 -2.56 11.24 8.34
C ALA A 246 -4.07 11.48 8.24
N GLN A 247 -4.80 11.42 9.36
CA GLN A 247 -6.23 11.75 9.40
C GLN A 247 -6.50 13.18 8.92
N GLN A 248 -5.78 14.15 9.48
CA GLN A 248 -5.94 15.55 9.10
C GLN A 248 -5.68 15.77 7.61
N ARG A 249 -4.58 15.24 7.07
CA ARG A 249 -4.25 15.33 5.64
C ARG A 249 -5.30 14.67 4.76
N MET A 250 -5.84 13.54 5.18
CA MET A 250 -6.91 12.86 4.43
C MET A 250 -8.18 13.70 4.40
N ILE A 251 -8.58 14.29 5.52
CA ILE A 251 -9.75 15.16 5.61
C ILE A 251 -9.57 16.38 4.70
N GLU A 252 -8.44 17.07 4.78
CA GLU A 252 -8.13 18.24 3.93
C GLU A 252 -8.14 17.88 2.44
N THR A 253 -7.61 16.68 2.10
CA THR A 253 -7.61 16.18 0.72
C THR A 253 -9.03 15.96 0.21
N LEU A 254 -9.87 15.32 1.01
CA LEU A 254 -11.27 15.08 0.64
C LEU A 254 -12.04 16.39 0.50
N ASP A 255 -11.84 17.34 1.40
CA ASP A 255 -12.47 18.66 1.33
C ASP A 255 -12.06 19.40 0.05
N ALA A 256 -10.80 19.35 -0.32
CA ALA A 256 -10.32 19.96 -1.57
C ALA A 256 -10.92 19.27 -2.81
N ILE A 257 -11.02 17.93 -2.81
CA ILE A 257 -11.69 17.19 -3.90
C ILE A 257 -13.18 17.57 -3.97
N GLU A 258 -13.88 17.68 -2.83
CA GLU A 258 -15.29 18.04 -2.77
C GLU A 258 -15.53 19.51 -3.20
N ARG A 259 -14.60 20.42 -2.93
CA ARG A 259 -14.60 21.78 -3.50
C ARG A 259 -14.29 21.83 -5.00
N GLY A 260 -13.80 20.71 -5.57
CA GLY A 260 -13.42 20.62 -6.97
C GLY A 260 -12.08 21.28 -7.30
N GLU A 261 -11.14 21.26 -6.38
CA GLU A 261 -9.81 21.86 -6.51
C GLU A 261 -8.82 20.85 -7.09
N PHE A 262 -8.38 21.05 -8.32
CA PHE A 262 -7.47 20.17 -9.04
C PHE A 262 -6.34 20.93 -9.76
N PRO A 263 -5.61 21.82 -9.04
CA PRO A 263 -4.53 22.58 -9.68
C PRO A 263 -3.41 21.65 -10.15
N PRO A 264 -2.70 21.99 -11.22
CA PRO A 264 -1.56 21.23 -11.73
C PRO A 264 -0.28 21.52 -10.92
N THR A 265 -0.35 21.34 -9.61
CA THR A 265 0.72 21.59 -8.64
C THR A 265 1.25 20.28 -8.10
N PRO A 266 2.27 19.65 -8.72
CA PRO A 266 2.88 18.46 -8.20
C PRO A 266 3.62 18.77 -6.88
N ASP A 267 3.62 17.80 -5.95
CA ASP A 267 4.39 17.87 -4.70
C ASP A 267 5.91 17.77 -4.96
N ASP A 268 6.29 17.22 -6.11
CA ASP A 268 7.65 17.11 -6.60
C ASP A 268 7.65 17.32 -8.14
N VAL A 269 8.41 18.29 -8.61
CA VAL A 269 8.49 18.63 -10.06
C VAL A 269 9.03 17.48 -10.90
N TYR A 270 9.87 16.62 -10.36
CA TYR A 270 10.38 15.43 -11.07
C TYR A 270 9.30 14.43 -11.43
N ARG A 271 8.12 14.49 -10.77
CA ARG A 271 6.97 13.67 -11.17
C ARG A 271 6.42 14.01 -12.55
N CYS A 272 6.76 15.19 -13.08
CA CYS A 272 6.32 15.63 -14.39
C CYS A 272 7.12 14.98 -15.53
N ASP A 273 8.36 14.58 -15.28
CA ASP A 273 9.27 14.05 -16.31
C ASP A 273 8.73 12.77 -16.97
N ASN A 274 8.01 11.94 -16.18
CA ASN A 274 7.40 10.69 -16.65
C ASN A 274 5.88 10.69 -16.41
N CYS A 275 5.21 11.83 -16.54
CA CYS A 275 3.78 11.92 -16.32
C CYS A 275 3.00 11.54 -17.57
N SER A 276 2.23 10.46 -17.54
CA SER A 276 1.36 10.00 -18.63
C SER A 276 0.34 11.06 -19.10
N PHE A 277 0.06 12.07 -18.27
CA PHE A 277 -0.88 13.14 -18.59
C PHE A 277 -0.20 14.47 -18.99
N ALA A 278 1.10 14.47 -19.28
CA ALA A 278 1.85 15.68 -19.63
C ALA A 278 1.25 16.39 -20.85
N ALA A 279 0.80 15.63 -21.86
CA ALA A 279 0.23 16.18 -23.09
C ALA A 279 -1.07 16.99 -22.89
N VAL A 280 -1.84 16.69 -21.84
CA VAL A 280 -3.10 17.37 -21.49
C VAL A 280 -2.96 18.32 -20.30
N CYS A 281 -1.81 18.30 -19.62
CA CYS A 281 -1.52 19.16 -18.49
C CYS A 281 -1.13 20.57 -18.96
N ARG A 282 -1.65 21.59 -18.29
CA ARG A 282 -1.37 22.99 -18.59
C ARG A 282 -0.60 23.69 -17.48
N LYS A 283 0.25 22.97 -16.74
CA LYS A 283 1.00 23.55 -15.61
C LYS A 283 1.82 24.77 -16.03
N ASP A 284 2.41 24.75 -17.23
CA ASP A 284 3.25 25.83 -17.74
C ASP A 284 2.46 27.09 -18.20
N TYR A 285 1.12 26.99 -18.24
CA TYR A 285 0.21 28.06 -18.57
C TYR A 285 -0.52 28.67 -17.37
N VAL A 286 -0.34 28.12 -16.17
CA VAL A 286 -1.08 28.56 -14.98
C VAL A 286 -0.36 29.68 -14.23
N GLY A 287 0.87 30.01 -14.64
CA GLY A 287 1.71 31.01 -13.95
C GLY A 287 2.11 30.56 -12.54
N ASP A 288 3.11 31.22 -11.98
CA ASP A 288 3.45 31.02 -10.57
C ASP A 288 2.29 31.52 -9.69
N LEU A 289 1.60 30.61 -9.02
CA LEU A 289 0.57 30.88 -8.02
C LEU A 289 1.22 31.19 -6.67
#